data_11b650cb29a82ee1f1eb84bc642deb02
#
_entry.id   11b650cb29a82ee1f1eb84bc642deb02
#
_cell.length_a   1.000
_cell.length_b   1.000
_cell.length_c   1.000
_cell.angle_alpha   90.00
_cell.angle_beta   90.00
_cell.angle_gamma   90.00
#
_symmetry.space_group_name_H-M   'P 1'
#
loop_
_entity.id
_entity.type
_entity.pdbx_description
1 polymer ?
#
loop_
_entity_poly.entity_id
_entity_poly.type
_entity_poly.pdbx_seq_one_letter_code
_entity_poly.pdbx_strand_id
1 'polypeptide(L)'
;MFDICHWINEPETWLAEPERLRVITDRHSDFWNQTHDGAERHSGHFFGARVTSGFTAQVRVAARCKNQGDHAGLMVRIDEQHWLRAGIGYFDDTPQLLSVLTLGRSDLAVGAPLGEREELWLRVTLTQGTLRVQASLDGQRWPLLRLASLPVAGEYRVGPVCGTPERGGMEVAFSEFSLQAPLQRGLADLS
;
A
#
# COMPACT_ATOMS: atom_id res chain seq x y z
N MET A 1 -6.20 -4.17 15.94
CA MET A 1 -6.88 -4.34 14.63
C MET A 1 -6.06 -5.16 13.62
N PHE A 2 -4.76 -5.37 13.85
CA PHE A 2 -3.92 -6.24 13.01
C PHE A 2 -4.22 -7.75 13.18
N ASP A 3 -4.95 -8.14 14.19
CA ASP A 3 -5.37 -9.51 14.52
C ASP A 3 -6.21 -10.22 13.46
N ILE A 4 -6.84 -9.46 12.56
CA ILE A 4 -7.62 -9.98 11.42
C ILE A 4 -6.79 -10.11 10.14
N CYS A 5 -5.53 -9.68 10.15
CA CYS A 5 -4.64 -9.71 8.99
C CYS A 5 -3.81 -11.00 8.96
N HIS A 6 -3.49 -11.44 7.74
CA HIS A 6 -2.65 -12.61 7.50
C HIS A 6 -1.63 -12.28 6.41
N TRP A 7 -0.45 -12.85 6.53
CA TRP A 7 0.63 -12.66 5.57
C TRP A 7 0.36 -13.33 4.21
N ILE A 8 0.74 -12.63 3.18
CA ILE A 8 1.20 -13.16 1.91
C ILE A 8 2.69 -12.77 1.87
N ASN A 9 3.58 -13.75 1.74
CA ASN A 9 5.03 -13.62 1.87
C ASN A 9 5.41 -13.01 3.24
N GLU A 10 5.26 -13.82 4.28
CA GLU A 10 5.65 -13.44 5.65
C GLU A 10 7.14 -13.12 5.71
N PRO A 11 7.54 -11.93 6.22
CA PRO A 11 8.95 -11.59 6.37
C PRO A 11 9.61 -12.40 7.50
N GLU A 12 10.93 -12.59 7.42
CA GLU A 12 11.68 -13.30 8.46
C GLU A 12 11.60 -12.60 9.83
N THR A 13 11.49 -11.29 9.83
CA THR A 13 11.46 -10.47 11.05
C THR A 13 10.29 -9.50 11.06
N TRP A 14 9.37 -9.74 11.97
CA TRP A 14 8.23 -8.83 12.20
C TRP A 14 7.67 -8.97 13.61
N LEU A 15 6.94 -7.96 14.05
CA LEU A 15 6.23 -7.95 15.33
C LEU A 15 4.91 -7.20 15.19
N ALA A 16 3.80 -7.87 15.50
CA ALA A 16 2.49 -7.24 15.61
C ALA A 16 2.13 -7.04 17.09
N GLU A 17 1.85 -5.82 17.44
CA GLU A 17 1.27 -5.36 18.71
C GLU A 17 -0.18 -4.87 18.45
N PRO A 18 -1.03 -4.67 19.45
CA PRO A 18 -2.43 -4.29 19.20
C PRO A 18 -2.64 -3.09 18.27
N GLU A 19 -1.75 -2.09 18.33
CA GLU A 19 -1.86 -0.84 17.57
C GLU A 19 -0.71 -0.61 16.57
N ARG A 20 0.27 -1.51 16.52
CA ARG A 20 1.48 -1.33 15.72
C ARG A 20 1.96 -2.63 15.11
N LEU A 21 2.30 -2.58 13.83
CA LEU A 21 3.04 -3.61 13.13
C LEU A 21 4.43 -3.07 12.77
N ARG A 22 5.48 -3.80 13.12
CA ARG A 22 6.86 -3.52 12.68
C ARG A 22 7.33 -4.65 11.79
N VAL A 23 8.01 -4.30 10.72
CA VAL A 23 8.53 -5.23 9.72
C VAL A 23 9.95 -4.83 9.37
N ILE A 24 10.83 -5.82 9.23
CA ILE A 24 12.12 -5.67 8.56
C ILE A 24 11.99 -6.42 7.21
N THR A 25 12.15 -5.71 6.11
CA THR A 25 11.95 -6.31 4.78
C THR A 25 13.06 -7.29 4.44
N ASP A 26 12.67 -8.41 3.82
CA ASP A 26 13.61 -9.36 3.24
C ASP A 26 14.13 -8.85 1.90
N ARG A 27 15.28 -9.36 1.49
CA ARG A 27 15.91 -9.02 0.23
C ARG A 27 15.10 -9.53 -0.96
N HIS A 28 15.04 -8.75 -2.04
CA HIS A 28 14.35 -9.08 -3.29
C HIS A 28 12.83 -9.24 -3.12
N SER A 29 12.26 -8.49 -2.17
CA SER A 29 10.82 -8.43 -1.96
C SER A 29 10.18 -7.33 -2.80
N ASP A 30 9.23 -7.69 -3.70
CA ASP A 30 8.55 -6.74 -4.58
C ASP A 30 7.20 -7.29 -5.09
N PHE A 31 6.36 -6.36 -5.57
CA PHE A 31 5.17 -6.64 -6.37
C PHE A 31 5.24 -5.85 -7.67
N TRP A 32 5.39 -6.56 -8.79
CA TRP A 32 5.47 -5.98 -10.12
C TRP A 32 5.10 -6.99 -11.19
N ASN A 33 4.34 -6.57 -12.22
CA ASN A 33 3.99 -7.44 -13.35
C ASN A 33 4.39 -6.80 -14.67
N GLN A 34 5.37 -7.39 -15.34
CA GLN A 34 5.75 -7.29 -16.76
C GLN A 34 6.12 -5.92 -17.32
N THR A 35 5.53 -4.84 -16.89
CA THR A 35 5.76 -3.52 -17.49
C THR A 35 7.22 -3.12 -17.40
N HIS A 36 7.78 -2.60 -18.49
CA HIS A 36 9.14 -2.13 -18.67
C HIS A 36 10.18 -3.26 -18.83
N ASP A 37 10.39 -4.13 -17.86
CA ASP A 37 11.46 -5.14 -17.84
C ASP A 37 10.99 -6.57 -18.16
N GLY A 38 9.69 -6.78 -18.32
CA GLY A 38 9.09 -8.09 -18.56
C GLY A 38 9.06 -9.03 -17.35
N ALA A 39 9.58 -8.61 -16.20
CA ALA A 39 9.63 -9.44 -15.01
C ALA A 39 8.30 -9.49 -14.27
N GLU A 40 8.04 -10.62 -13.61
CA GLU A 40 6.95 -10.79 -12.67
C GLU A 40 7.54 -11.01 -11.27
N ARG A 41 7.10 -10.19 -10.31
CA ARG A 41 7.56 -10.23 -8.92
C ARG A 41 6.35 -10.25 -8.01
N HIS A 42 6.26 -11.28 -7.17
CA HIS A 42 5.15 -11.48 -6.23
C HIS A 42 5.67 -11.76 -4.81
N SER A 43 6.92 -11.36 -4.51
CA SER A 43 7.63 -11.64 -3.26
C SER A 43 7.49 -10.54 -2.20
N GLY A 44 6.87 -9.41 -2.49
CA GLY A 44 6.65 -8.35 -1.52
C GLY A 44 5.86 -8.83 -0.30
N HIS A 45 6.06 -8.19 0.85
CA HIS A 45 5.38 -8.54 2.10
C HIS A 45 4.04 -7.83 2.17
N PHE A 46 2.96 -8.59 2.27
CA PHE A 46 1.60 -8.04 2.36
C PHE A 46 0.85 -8.66 3.54
N PHE A 47 0.45 -7.82 4.50
CA PHE A 47 -0.31 -8.22 5.69
C PHE A 47 -1.76 -7.76 5.56
N GLY A 48 -2.63 -8.59 4.98
CA GLY A 48 -3.97 -8.20 4.56
C GLY A 48 -5.11 -8.90 5.28
N ALA A 49 -6.14 -8.11 5.62
CA ALA A 49 -7.43 -8.58 6.07
C ALA A 49 -8.31 -8.97 4.87
N ARG A 50 -9.15 -10.00 5.00
CA ARG A 50 -10.15 -10.39 3.99
C ARG A 50 -11.40 -9.55 4.13
N VAL A 51 -11.95 -9.10 3.00
CA VAL A 51 -13.19 -8.31 2.92
C VAL A 51 -14.02 -8.75 1.73
N THR A 52 -15.32 -8.95 1.94
CA THR A 52 -16.27 -9.42 0.91
C THR A 52 -17.25 -8.35 0.43
N SER A 53 -17.11 -7.13 0.92
CA SER A 53 -17.96 -5.98 0.57
C SER A 53 -17.11 -4.74 0.32
N GLY A 54 -17.73 -3.63 -0.05
CA GLY A 54 -17.05 -2.33 -0.07
C GLY A 54 -16.54 -1.94 1.31
N PHE A 55 -15.45 -1.20 1.35
CA PHE A 55 -14.77 -0.83 2.60
C PHE A 55 -14.02 0.51 2.48
N THR A 56 -13.65 1.06 3.62
CA THR A 56 -12.56 2.03 3.77
C THR A 56 -11.51 1.46 4.70
N ALA A 57 -10.28 1.39 4.22
CA ALA A 57 -9.11 1.04 5.01
C ALA A 57 -8.20 2.26 5.14
N GLN A 58 -7.61 2.45 6.32
CA GLN A 58 -6.66 3.51 6.62
C GLN A 58 -5.47 2.95 7.39
N VAL A 59 -4.29 3.51 7.15
CA VAL A 59 -3.07 3.17 7.90
C VAL A 59 -2.13 4.37 7.93
N ARG A 60 -1.41 4.56 9.03
CA ARG A 60 -0.21 5.38 9.10
C ARG A 60 0.98 4.50 8.83
N VAL A 61 1.84 4.90 7.90
CA VAL A 61 3.08 4.22 7.53
C VAL A 61 4.28 5.11 7.78
N ALA A 62 5.32 4.55 8.38
CA ALA A 62 6.61 5.16 8.54
C ALA A 62 7.69 4.24 7.97
N ALA A 63 8.46 4.73 7.00
CA ALA A 63 9.51 3.97 6.32
C ALA A 63 10.58 4.90 5.76
N ARG A 64 11.83 4.48 5.91
CA ARG A 64 12.97 5.17 5.30
C ARG A 64 13.40 4.46 4.02
N CYS A 65 12.71 4.78 2.94
CA CYS A 65 13.06 4.31 1.59
C CYS A 65 14.32 5.04 1.10
N LYS A 66 15.33 4.28 0.63
CA LYS A 66 16.66 4.81 0.26
C LYS A 66 17.21 4.24 -1.04
N ASN A 67 16.67 3.15 -1.54
CA ASN A 67 17.11 2.51 -2.76
C ASN A 67 15.96 2.43 -3.76
N GLN A 68 16.31 2.44 -5.02
CA GLN A 68 15.35 2.33 -6.12
C GLN A 68 14.38 1.16 -5.90
N GLY A 69 13.09 1.45 -5.95
CA GLY A 69 12.03 0.48 -5.76
C GLY A 69 11.66 0.16 -4.30
N ASP A 70 12.42 0.64 -3.29
CA ASP A 70 11.97 0.55 -1.88
C ASP A 70 10.56 1.11 -1.76
N HIS A 71 9.66 0.40 -1.08
CA HIS A 71 8.29 0.87 -0.91
C HIS A 71 7.63 0.36 0.36
N ALA A 72 6.74 1.19 0.91
CA ALA A 72 5.86 0.83 2.02
C ALA A 72 4.54 1.60 1.94
N GLY A 73 3.42 0.94 2.26
CA GLY A 73 2.12 1.58 2.19
C GLY A 73 0.93 0.67 2.44
N LEU A 74 -0.13 0.90 1.68
CA LEU A 74 -1.40 0.18 1.74
C LEU A 74 -1.67 -0.50 0.40
N MET A 75 -2.13 -1.75 0.44
CA MET A 75 -2.46 -2.53 -0.75
C MET A 75 -3.90 -3.06 -0.67
N VAL A 76 -4.57 -3.04 -1.81
CA VAL A 76 -5.81 -3.79 -2.08
C VAL A 76 -5.50 -4.83 -3.15
N ARG A 77 -5.81 -6.10 -2.89
CA ARG A 77 -5.47 -7.22 -3.77
C ARG A 77 -6.65 -8.17 -3.92
N ILE A 78 -6.90 -8.60 -5.16
CA ILE A 78 -7.76 -9.72 -5.49
C ILE A 78 -6.89 -10.98 -5.64
N ASP A 79 -5.93 -10.92 -6.56
CA ASP A 79 -5.00 -12.01 -6.89
C ASP A 79 -3.64 -11.44 -7.36
N GLU A 80 -2.80 -12.25 -8.01
CA GLU A 80 -1.48 -11.85 -8.50
C GLU A 80 -1.54 -10.89 -9.69
N GLN A 81 -2.65 -10.85 -10.41
CA GLN A 81 -2.83 -10.04 -11.61
C GLN A 81 -3.68 -8.77 -11.37
N HIS A 82 -4.37 -8.68 -10.21
CA HIS A 82 -5.33 -7.61 -9.93
C HIS A 82 -5.10 -7.04 -8.53
N TRP A 83 -4.39 -5.92 -8.46
CA TRP A 83 -4.10 -5.25 -7.20
C TRP A 83 -3.74 -3.77 -7.39
N LEU A 84 -3.87 -2.99 -6.34
CA LEU A 84 -3.34 -1.64 -6.24
C LEU A 84 -2.54 -1.51 -4.95
N ARG A 85 -1.33 -0.94 -5.02
CA ARG A 85 -0.58 -0.47 -3.86
C ARG A 85 -0.31 1.02 -3.97
N ALA A 86 -0.28 1.71 -2.84
CA ALA A 86 0.07 3.12 -2.75
C ALA A 86 0.84 3.40 -1.46
N GLY A 87 1.74 4.36 -1.48
CA GLY A 87 2.51 4.73 -0.30
C GLY A 87 3.77 5.51 -0.58
N ILE A 88 4.72 5.39 0.32
CA ILE A 88 6.08 5.90 0.17
C ILE A 88 6.83 4.94 -0.74
N GLY A 89 7.55 5.47 -1.71
CA GLY A 89 8.52 4.71 -2.48
C GLY A 89 9.72 5.57 -2.84
N TYR A 90 10.82 4.92 -3.21
CA TYR A 90 12.04 5.61 -3.65
C TYR A 90 12.15 5.52 -5.16
N PHE A 91 12.14 6.68 -5.82
CA PHE A 91 12.22 6.81 -7.27
C PHE A 91 12.91 8.11 -7.63
N ASP A 92 13.76 8.13 -8.69
CA ASP A 92 14.55 9.29 -9.08
C ASP A 92 15.34 9.92 -7.92
N ASP A 93 16.04 9.06 -7.16
CA ASP A 93 16.90 9.41 -6.03
C ASP A 93 16.22 10.18 -4.88
N THR A 94 14.88 10.07 -4.76
CA THR A 94 14.14 10.74 -3.68
C THR A 94 12.91 9.95 -3.22
N PRO A 95 12.55 10.02 -1.93
CA PRO A 95 11.27 9.48 -1.46
C PRO A 95 10.10 10.26 -2.07
N GLN A 96 9.12 9.52 -2.60
CA GLN A 96 7.96 10.09 -3.27
C GLN A 96 6.68 9.35 -2.88
N LEU A 97 5.54 10.01 -3.07
CA LEU A 97 4.25 9.30 -3.12
C LEU A 97 4.20 8.50 -4.42
N LEU A 98 3.96 7.20 -4.27
CA LEU A 98 3.82 6.30 -5.42
C LEU A 98 2.47 5.58 -5.36
N SER A 99 1.96 5.21 -6.53
CA SER A 99 0.91 4.20 -6.64
C SER A 99 1.17 3.29 -7.84
N VAL A 100 0.91 2.00 -7.65
CA VAL A 100 0.98 1.00 -8.72
C VAL A 100 -0.37 0.31 -8.80
N LEU A 101 -1.00 0.38 -9.97
CA LEU A 101 -2.18 -0.41 -10.31
C LEU A 101 -1.76 -1.54 -11.23
N THR A 102 -2.12 -2.76 -10.90
CA THR A 102 -1.90 -3.92 -11.76
C THR A 102 -3.24 -4.51 -12.18
N LEU A 103 -3.46 -4.56 -13.48
CA LEU A 103 -4.54 -5.24 -14.17
C LEU A 103 -3.90 -6.09 -15.27
N GLY A 104 -3.34 -7.24 -14.86
CA GLY A 104 -2.44 -8.05 -15.68
C GLY A 104 -1.02 -7.46 -15.76
N ARG A 105 -0.89 -6.17 -16.07
CA ARG A 105 0.39 -5.43 -16.14
C ARG A 105 0.39 -4.28 -15.16
N SER A 106 1.56 -3.95 -14.62
CA SER A 106 1.73 -2.86 -13.65
C SER A 106 1.77 -1.49 -14.33
N ASP A 107 1.05 -0.54 -13.74
CA ASP A 107 0.96 0.87 -14.11
C ASP A 107 1.46 1.70 -12.92
N LEU A 108 2.64 2.31 -13.05
CA LEU A 108 3.25 3.13 -12.02
C LEU A 108 2.86 4.61 -12.21
N ALA A 109 2.36 5.22 -11.17
CA ALA A 109 2.21 6.66 -11.08
C ALA A 109 3.09 7.21 -9.95
N VAL A 110 3.95 8.15 -10.31
CA VAL A 110 4.84 8.88 -9.42
C VAL A 110 4.17 10.19 -9.04
N GLY A 111 4.06 10.45 -7.75
CA GLY A 111 3.44 11.65 -7.21
C GLY A 111 4.48 12.69 -6.74
N ALA A 112 4.11 13.46 -5.73
CA ALA A 112 4.98 14.52 -5.22
C ALA A 112 6.15 13.97 -4.39
N PRO A 113 7.34 14.58 -4.44
CA PRO A 113 8.43 14.31 -3.53
C PRO A 113 8.00 14.59 -2.08
N LEU A 114 8.43 13.72 -1.17
CA LEU A 114 8.13 13.82 0.26
C LEU A 114 9.16 14.64 1.04
N GLY A 115 10.29 14.98 0.41
CA GLY A 115 11.42 15.63 1.06
C GLY A 115 12.00 14.73 2.15
N GLU A 116 12.17 15.28 3.35
CA GLU A 116 12.70 14.54 4.51
C GLU A 116 11.64 13.75 5.29
N ARG A 117 10.39 13.72 4.81
CA ARG A 117 9.31 12.99 5.47
C ARG A 117 9.48 11.49 5.28
N GLU A 118 9.41 10.78 6.38
CA GLU A 118 9.48 9.32 6.44
C GLU A 118 8.14 8.69 6.81
N GLU A 119 7.08 9.51 7.00
CA GLU A 119 5.75 9.04 7.39
C GLU A 119 4.63 9.78 6.67
N LEU A 120 3.52 9.08 6.50
CA LEU A 120 2.25 9.60 6.00
C LEU A 120 1.08 8.68 6.36
N TRP A 121 -0.13 9.16 6.14
CA TRP A 121 -1.34 8.35 6.25
C TRP A 121 -1.90 8.04 4.88
N LEU A 122 -2.38 6.82 4.72
CA LEU A 122 -3.05 6.34 3.52
C LEU A 122 -4.47 5.93 3.84
N ARG A 123 -5.37 6.25 2.94
CA ARG A 123 -6.76 5.83 2.99
C ARG A 123 -7.18 5.30 1.63
N VAL A 124 -7.77 4.12 1.61
CA VAL A 124 -8.35 3.53 0.40
C VAL A 124 -9.81 3.21 0.67
N THR A 125 -10.70 3.74 -0.18
CA THR A 125 -12.12 3.38 -0.19
C THR A 125 -12.44 2.62 -1.46
N LEU A 126 -13.01 1.42 -1.31
CA LEU A 126 -13.53 0.60 -2.41
C LEU A 126 -15.04 0.60 -2.38
N THR A 127 -15.66 0.97 -3.49
CA THR A 127 -17.11 0.91 -3.68
C THR A 127 -17.41 0.49 -5.12
N GLN A 128 -18.10 -0.64 -5.30
CA GLN A 128 -18.53 -1.14 -6.62
C GLN A 128 -17.40 -1.14 -7.67
N GLY A 129 -16.21 -1.63 -7.31
CA GLY A 129 -15.04 -1.69 -8.18
C GLY A 129 -14.31 -0.36 -8.37
N THR A 130 -14.79 0.73 -7.78
CA THR A 130 -14.07 2.01 -7.78
C THR A 130 -13.19 2.13 -6.55
N LEU A 131 -11.89 2.31 -6.77
CA LEU A 131 -10.88 2.60 -5.75
C LEU A 131 -10.61 4.10 -5.68
N ARG A 132 -10.84 4.70 -4.53
CA ARG A 132 -10.41 6.04 -4.18
C ARG A 132 -9.23 5.94 -3.22
N VAL A 133 -8.07 6.40 -3.65
CA VAL A 133 -6.84 6.40 -2.85
C VAL A 133 -6.54 7.84 -2.44
N GLN A 134 -6.34 8.06 -1.17
CA GLN A 134 -6.00 9.35 -0.57
C GLN A 134 -4.72 9.21 0.26
N ALA A 135 -3.89 10.25 0.27
CA ALA A 135 -2.72 10.33 1.12
C ALA A 135 -2.78 11.62 1.94
N SER A 136 -2.43 11.55 3.20
CA SER A 136 -2.39 12.69 4.11
C SER A 136 -1.02 12.82 4.74
N LEU A 137 -0.55 14.06 4.92
CA LEU A 137 0.71 14.38 5.60
C LEU A 137 0.51 14.84 7.05
N ASP A 138 -0.74 14.97 7.48
CA ASP A 138 -1.12 15.48 8.81
C ASP A 138 -2.22 14.63 9.50
N GLY A 139 -2.74 13.62 8.80
CA GLY A 139 -3.86 12.78 9.25
C GLY A 139 -5.22 13.49 9.27
N GLN A 140 -5.30 14.74 8.81
CA GLN A 140 -6.52 15.58 8.84
C GLN A 140 -7.03 15.90 7.44
N ARG A 141 -6.15 16.34 6.54
CA ARG A 141 -6.49 16.63 5.15
C ARG A 141 -6.15 15.43 4.26
N TRP A 142 -7.10 15.01 3.45
CA TRP A 142 -7.04 13.78 2.65
C TRP A 142 -7.16 14.06 1.15
N PRO A 143 -6.16 14.69 0.52
CA PRO A 143 -6.17 14.89 -0.92
C PRO A 143 -6.20 13.57 -1.68
N LEU A 144 -6.85 13.60 -2.82
CA LEU A 144 -6.91 12.48 -3.74
C LEU A 144 -5.52 12.23 -4.33
N LEU A 145 -5.02 11.01 -4.19
CA LEU A 145 -3.81 10.53 -4.86
C LEU A 145 -4.15 9.82 -6.17
N ARG A 146 -5.16 8.94 -6.15
CA ARG A 146 -5.58 8.20 -7.33
C ARG A 146 -7.06 7.82 -7.25
N LEU A 147 -7.73 7.89 -8.40
CA LEU A 147 -9.02 7.25 -8.64
C LEU A 147 -8.81 6.18 -9.71
N ALA A 148 -9.16 4.95 -9.40
CA ALA A 148 -8.92 3.81 -10.29
C ALA A 148 -10.08 2.83 -10.27
N SER A 149 -10.16 1.98 -11.28
CA SER A 149 -11.06 0.83 -11.29
C SER A 149 -10.31 -0.44 -10.95
N LEU A 150 -10.92 -1.28 -10.13
CA LEU A 150 -10.49 -2.65 -9.87
C LEU A 150 -11.68 -3.59 -10.18
N PRO A 151 -11.47 -4.78 -10.74
CA PRO A 151 -12.58 -5.71 -10.98
C PRO A 151 -13.42 -5.94 -9.72
N VAL A 152 -14.73 -6.06 -9.90
CA VAL A 152 -15.60 -6.48 -8.81
C VAL A 152 -15.34 -7.96 -8.53
N ALA A 153 -14.99 -8.27 -7.30
CA ALA A 153 -14.68 -9.62 -6.84
C ALA A 153 -15.50 -10.00 -5.61
N GLY A 154 -15.65 -11.29 -5.39
CA GLY A 154 -16.35 -11.80 -4.20
C GLY A 154 -15.53 -11.63 -2.91
N GLU A 155 -14.22 -11.49 -3.01
CA GLU A 155 -13.30 -11.27 -1.89
C GLU A 155 -12.16 -10.33 -2.32
N TYR A 156 -11.78 -9.44 -1.43
CA TYR A 156 -10.58 -8.62 -1.51
C TYR A 156 -9.71 -8.87 -0.29
N ARG A 157 -8.43 -8.58 -0.40
CA ARG A 157 -7.54 -8.41 0.75
C ARG A 157 -7.06 -6.97 0.80
N VAL A 158 -7.02 -6.37 2.00
CA VAL A 158 -6.56 -5.00 2.20
C VAL A 158 -5.72 -4.90 3.45
N GLY A 159 -4.59 -4.20 3.36
CA GLY A 159 -3.69 -4.01 4.51
C GLY A 159 -2.32 -3.47 4.14
N PRO A 160 -1.42 -3.41 5.14
CA PRO A 160 -0.03 -3.02 4.98
C PRO A 160 0.73 -3.82 3.93
N VAL A 161 1.57 -3.12 3.17
CA VAL A 161 2.49 -3.70 2.17
C VAL A 161 3.85 -3.02 2.27
N CYS A 162 4.93 -3.80 2.11
CA CYS A 162 6.28 -3.26 1.97
C CYS A 162 7.17 -4.20 1.15
N GLY A 163 8.26 -3.66 0.64
CA GLY A 163 9.24 -4.43 -0.10
C GLY A 163 10.49 -3.62 -0.45
N THR A 164 11.57 -4.36 -0.72
CA THR A 164 12.88 -3.84 -1.10
C THR A 164 13.48 -4.72 -2.19
N PRO A 165 13.32 -4.35 -3.49
CA PRO A 165 13.76 -5.19 -4.62
C PRO A 165 15.25 -5.47 -4.64
N GLU A 166 16.09 -4.52 -4.25
CA GLU A 166 17.56 -4.61 -4.38
C GLU A 166 18.27 -4.99 -3.09
N ARG A 167 17.68 -4.71 -1.95
CA ARG A 167 18.29 -4.92 -0.62
C ARG A 167 17.31 -5.57 0.34
N GLY A 168 17.75 -5.91 1.53
CA GLY A 168 16.91 -6.21 2.68
C GLY A 168 17.11 -5.20 3.81
N GLY A 169 16.40 -5.40 4.92
CA GLY A 169 16.65 -4.68 6.17
C GLY A 169 16.05 -3.26 6.22
N MET A 170 15.06 -2.93 5.40
CA MET A 170 14.31 -1.70 5.59
C MET A 170 13.33 -1.88 6.76
N GLU A 171 13.49 -1.04 7.79
CA GLU A 171 12.54 -0.98 8.89
C GLU A 171 11.29 -0.21 8.46
N VAL A 172 10.13 -0.84 8.64
CA VAL A 172 8.82 -0.25 8.37
C VAL A 172 7.94 -0.37 9.60
N ALA A 173 7.27 0.71 9.96
CA ALA A 173 6.26 0.71 11.00
C ALA A 173 4.90 1.11 10.43
N PHE A 174 3.89 0.33 10.76
CA PHE A 174 2.50 0.63 10.48
C PHE A 174 1.74 0.82 11.78
N SER A 175 0.87 1.82 11.84
CA SER A 175 0.01 2.11 12.98
C SER A 175 -1.33 2.66 12.52
N GLU A 176 -2.26 2.85 13.46
CA GLU A 176 -3.58 3.42 13.17
C GLU A 176 -4.32 2.67 12.03
N PHE A 177 -4.05 1.37 11.87
CA PHE A 177 -4.76 0.57 10.89
C PHE A 177 -6.23 0.45 11.29
N SER A 178 -7.12 0.81 10.37
CA SER A 178 -8.56 0.69 10.55
C SER A 178 -9.24 0.16 9.29
N LEU A 179 -10.33 -0.58 9.49
CA LEU A 179 -11.14 -1.13 8.43
C LEU A 179 -12.61 -0.93 8.79
N GLN A 180 -13.36 -0.24 7.93
CA GLN A 180 -14.75 0.14 8.18
C GLN A 180 -15.59 0.14 6.90
N ALA A 181 -16.88 0.37 7.03
CA ALA A 181 -17.79 0.57 5.89
C ALA A 181 -17.31 1.73 4.98
N PRO A 182 -17.63 1.70 3.68
CA PRO A 182 -17.19 2.73 2.74
C PRO A 182 -17.60 4.14 3.17
N LEU A 183 -16.65 5.06 3.20
CA LEU A 183 -16.93 6.47 3.43
C LEU A 183 -17.71 7.05 2.26
N GLN A 184 -18.89 7.60 2.56
CA GLN A 184 -19.78 8.26 1.59
C GLN A 184 -19.42 9.75 1.49
N ARG A 185 -18.32 10.06 0.77
CA ARG A 185 -17.83 11.44 0.62
C ARG A 185 -17.54 11.76 -0.83
N GLY A 186 -17.82 13.00 -1.24
CA GLY A 186 -17.47 13.51 -2.58
C GLY A 186 -15.96 13.48 -2.85
N LEU A 187 -15.56 13.45 -4.11
CA LEU A 187 -14.13 13.42 -4.48
C LEU A 187 -13.35 14.66 -4.03
N ALA A 188 -14.02 15.80 -3.93
CA ALA A 188 -13.42 17.05 -3.47
C ALA A 188 -13.42 17.22 -1.94
N ASP A 189 -14.01 16.28 -1.21
CA ASP A 189 -14.03 16.31 0.25
C ASP A 189 -12.68 15.86 0.78
N LEU A 190 -12.00 16.78 1.47
CA LEU A 190 -10.66 16.59 2.04
C LEU A 190 -10.68 16.17 3.52
N SER A 191 -11.85 15.89 4.10
CA SER A 191 -11.96 15.48 5.52
C SER A 191 -11.74 13.99 5.74
#